data_7e7711600d1a085a888140897bd56125
#
_entry.id   7e7711600d1a085a888140897bd56125
#
_cell.length_a   1.000
_cell.length_b   1.000
_cell.length_c   1.000
_cell.angle_alpha   90.00
_cell.angle_beta   90.00
_cell.angle_gamma   90.00
#
_symmetry.space_group_name_H-M   'P 1'
#
loop_
_entity.id
_entity.type
_entity.pdbx_description
1 polymer ?
#
loop_
_entity_poly.entity_id
_entity_poly.type
_entity_poly.pdbx_seq_one_letter_code
_entity_poly.pdbx_strand_id
1 'polypeptide(L)'
;LDEEKLREAGFPITAIREIEILSQMQHENVVRLFEVATSLPASSNGHLGSVYMVFEYMEHDLGGLLDLPGFSLGLAQIKCVMRQILAGGGYCHRQGVMHRDMKASNILMNNRGELKLADFGLSRRLEDAGAGMTARVITLWTRPPELLLGDRRYSYSVDMWSVGCIFAQLLLGKPLLRGKDEDGQMRAIMEMCGTPRESDWPGCSDLKWFKHFTEGGQGPHRRRLREHIQGKIPHLSEAGLDLIDRLLVLNPRRRLTAAQALEHPFFREAPVACEKWALPQLASNSHELAVKNKLKADMAAGNKVRSYAGLQQEPEPEFKRPRYAEPSLGGAGVRVAGALPARPSLPAGYAPGPSGQGLVHPGAGPQAWAEAQGPGGVTGPPLPGGAPGVGQA
;
A
#
# COMPACT_ATOMS: atom_id res chain seq x y z
N LEU A 1 5.56 11.74 20.86
CA LEU A 1 5.82 13.03 20.18
C LEU A 1 4.64 13.95 20.46
N ASP A 2 4.91 15.17 20.90
CA ASP A 2 3.91 16.19 21.18
C ASP A 2 3.61 16.92 19.85
N GLU A 3 2.46 16.57 19.24
CA GLU A 3 2.04 17.13 17.94
C GLU A 3 1.91 18.67 17.97
N GLU A 4 1.44 19.21 19.08
CA GLU A 4 1.23 20.65 19.24
C GLU A 4 2.56 21.41 19.18
N LYS A 5 3.58 20.88 19.84
CA LYS A 5 4.95 21.43 19.76
C LYS A 5 5.56 21.32 18.36
N LEU A 6 5.27 20.23 17.62
CA LEU A 6 5.75 20.09 16.23
C LEU A 6 5.04 21.08 15.31
N ARG A 7 3.73 21.32 15.48
CA ARG A 7 2.98 22.34 14.71
C ARG A 7 3.46 23.75 15.04
N GLU A 8 3.65 24.07 16.32
CA GLU A 8 4.22 25.35 16.75
C GLU A 8 5.64 25.58 16.20
N ALA A 9 6.41 24.52 16.08
CA ALA A 9 7.75 24.55 15.47
C ALA A 9 7.73 24.63 13.94
N GLY A 10 6.55 24.74 13.28
CA GLY A 10 6.42 24.93 11.83
C GLY A 10 6.66 23.68 10.99
N PHE A 11 6.58 22.47 11.55
CA PHE A 11 6.71 21.23 10.77
C PHE A 11 5.51 21.02 9.84
N PRO A 12 5.72 20.47 8.62
CA PRO A 12 4.63 20.16 7.71
C PRO A 12 3.64 19.19 8.35
N ILE A 13 2.36 19.55 8.35
CA ILE A 13 1.28 18.72 8.92
C ILE A 13 1.20 17.32 8.29
N THR A 14 1.67 17.18 7.05
CA THR A 14 1.78 15.89 6.36
C THR A 14 2.82 14.98 7.02
N ALA A 15 3.98 15.53 7.42
CA ALA A 15 5.02 14.76 8.10
C ALA A 15 4.57 14.32 9.51
N ILE A 16 3.88 15.21 10.24
CA ILE A 16 3.33 14.89 11.57
C ILE A 16 2.32 13.73 11.44
N ARG A 17 1.41 13.80 10.48
CA ARG A 17 0.43 12.74 10.22
C ARG A 17 1.07 11.42 9.81
N GLU A 18 2.10 11.47 8.98
CA GLU A 18 2.86 10.28 8.57
C GLU A 18 3.50 9.59 9.77
N ILE A 19 4.15 10.36 10.64
CA ILE A 19 4.76 9.86 11.88
C ILE A 19 3.68 9.24 12.79
N GLU A 20 2.55 9.93 12.97
CA GLU A 20 1.45 9.46 13.80
C GLU A 20 0.89 8.12 13.29
N ILE A 21 0.62 8.03 12.00
CA ILE A 21 0.12 6.80 11.38
C ILE A 21 1.16 5.68 11.54
N LEU A 22 2.41 5.91 11.14
CA LEU A 22 3.45 4.89 11.13
C LEU A 22 3.85 4.42 12.54
N SER A 23 3.79 5.29 13.55
CA SER A 23 4.09 4.91 14.93
C SER A 23 3.12 3.88 15.50
N GLN A 24 1.92 3.78 14.94
CA GLN A 24 0.88 2.85 15.35
C GLN A 24 0.81 1.60 14.46
N MET A 25 1.55 1.57 13.35
CA MET A 25 1.53 0.45 12.39
C MET A 25 2.57 -0.61 12.76
N GLN A 26 2.10 -1.86 12.95
CA GLN A 26 2.95 -3.01 13.18
C GLN A 26 2.48 -4.18 12.32
N HIS A 27 3.10 -4.37 11.16
CA HIS A 27 2.78 -5.46 10.25
C HIS A 27 4.00 -5.83 9.39
N GLU A 28 4.18 -7.10 9.08
CA GLU A 28 5.31 -7.60 8.28
C GLU A 28 5.40 -6.96 6.88
N ASN A 29 4.27 -6.50 6.31
CA ASN A 29 4.20 -5.88 4.98
C ASN A 29 3.92 -4.37 5.03
N VAL A 30 4.24 -3.71 6.14
CA VAL A 30 4.25 -2.25 6.29
C VAL A 30 5.63 -1.85 6.81
N VAL A 31 6.23 -0.80 6.24
CA VAL A 31 7.56 -0.33 6.64
C VAL A 31 7.52 0.11 8.10
N ARG A 32 8.54 -0.33 8.86
CA ARG A 32 8.65 0.00 10.28
C ARG A 32 9.39 1.30 10.48
N LEU A 33 8.76 2.25 11.14
CA LEU A 33 9.40 3.43 11.69
C LEU A 33 10.06 3.05 13.02
N PHE A 34 11.40 3.19 13.11
CA PHE A 34 12.13 2.89 14.35
C PHE A 34 12.12 4.08 15.31
N GLU A 35 12.47 5.25 14.80
CA GLU A 35 12.56 6.47 15.58
C GLU A 35 12.41 7.71 14.71
N VAL A 36 12.20 8.84 15.35
CA VAL A 36 12.22 10.16 14.75
C VAL A 36 13.31 10.96 15.43
N ALA A 37 14.31 11.38 14.67
CA ALA A 37 15.42 12.20 15.13
C ALA A 37 15.26 13.64 14.64
N THR A 38 15.71 14.60 15.44
CA THR A 38 15.74 16.02 15.07
C THR A 38 17.16 16.56 15.14
N SER A 39 17.56 17.36 14.15
CA SER A 39 18.81 18.12 14.28
C SER A 39 18.62 19.33 15.19
N LEU A 40 19.70 19.77 15.83
CA LEU A 40 19.68 21.00 16.63
C LEU A 40 19.40 22.22 15.73
N PRO A 41 18.63 23.21 16.21
CA PRO A 41 18.50 24.47 15.52
C PRO A 41 19.85 25.14 15.33
N ALA A 42 20.13 25.63 14.13
CA ALA A 42 21.32 26.43 13.90
C ALA A 42 20.98 27.89 14.25
N SER A 43 21.58 28.38 15.33
CA SER A 43 21.36 29.77 15.86
C SER A 43 21.75 30.89 14.89
N SER A 44 22.50 30.57 13.79
CA SER A 44 23.02 31.60 12.84
C SER A 44 22.08 31.97 11.72
N ASN A 45 21.02 31.19 11.41
CA ASN A 45 20.17 31.40 10.23
C ASN A 45 18.67 31.10 10.44
N GLY A 46 18.21 30.98 11.69
CA GLY A 46 16.77 30.80 12.00
C GLY A 46 16.20 29.44 11.57
N HIS A 47 17.05 28.46 11.21
CA HIS A 47 16.59 27.11 10.90
C HIS A 47 16.17 26.37 12.17
N LEU A 48 14.90 25.97 12.20
CA LEU A 48 14.28 25.21 13.31
C LEU A 48 14.83 23.78 13.49
N GLY A 49 15.80 23.39 12.66
CA GLY A 49 16.31 22.01 12.59
C GLY A 49 15.56 21.16 11.56
N SER A 50 16.11 20.00 11.26
CA SER A 50 15.49 19.02 10.35
C SER A 50 14.96 17.83 11.13
N VAL A 51 13.82 17.28 10.70
CA VAL A 51 13.26 16.03 11.24
C VAL A 51 13.66 14.89 10.32
N TYR A 52 14.16 13.82 10.89
CA TYR A 52 14.54 12.60 10.19
C TYR A 52 13.69 11.43 10.71
N MET A 53 13.02 10.73 9.83
CA MET A 53 12.35 9.47 10.12
C MET A 53 13.32 8.33 9.82
N VAL A 54 13.60 7.48 10.81
CA VAL A 54 14.51 6.34 10.68
C VAL A 54 13.68 5.08 10.47
N PHE A 55 13.84 4.48 9.30
CA PHE A 55 13.12 3.28 8.88
C PHE A 55 14.02 2.05 8.85
N GLU A 56 13.38 0.87 8.82
CA GLU A 56 14.10 -0.33 8.41
C GLU A 56 14.62 -0.17 6.98
N TYR A 57 15.82 -0.72 6.74
CA TYR A 57 16.45 -0.60 5.44
C TYR A 57 15.91 -1.65 4.48
N MET A 58 15.59 -1.22 3.25
CA MET A 58 15.10 -2.05 2.16
C MET A 58 15.94 -1.76 0.92
N GLU A 59 16.49 -2.81 0.29
CA GLU A 59 17.46 -2.67 -0.80
C GLU A 59 16.86 -2.18 -2.11
N HIS A 60 15.56 -2.44 -2.34
CA HIS A 60 14.91 -2.19 -3.62
C HIS A 60 13.53 -1.58 -3.42
N ASP A 61 13.01 -0.97 -4.47
CA ASP A 61 11.58 -0.82 -4.66
C ASP A 61 11.12 -1.53 -5.96
N LEU A 62 9.86 -1.90 -5.99
CA LEU A 62 9.28 -2.66 -7.09
C LEU A 62 9.31 -1.87 -8.42
N GLY A 63 9.22 -0.53 -8.37
CA GLY A 63 9.33 0.34 -9.54
C GLY A 63 10.72 0.27 -10.15
N GLY A 64 11.75 0.40 -9.31
CA GLY A 64 13.15 0.27 -9.74
C GLY A 64 13.46 -1.11 -10.31
N LEU A 65 12.95 -2.18 -9.69
CA LEU A 65 13.11 -3.52 -10.24
C LEU A 65 12.46 -3.67 -11.61
N LEU A 66 11.23 -3.19 -11.80
CA LEU A 66 10.51 -3.26 -13.08
C LEU A 66 11.13 -2.37 -14.16
N ASP A 67 11.90 -1.35 -13.80
CA ASP A 67 12.64 -0.50 -14.75
C ASP A 67 14.00 -1.11 -15.17
N LEU A 68 14.46 -2.20 -14.52
CA LEU A 68 15.68 -2.89 -14.93
C LEU A 68 15.46 -3.62 -16.26
N PRO A 69 16.34 -3.39 -17.27
CA PRO A 69 16.21 -4.05 -18.56
C PRO A 69 16.23 -5.57 -18.44
N GLY A 70 15.20 -6.23 -18.97
CA GLY A 70 15.07 -7.68 -18.95
C GLY A 70 14.58 -8.26 -17.61
N PHE A 71 14.23 -7.44 -16.62
CA PHE A 71 13.62 -7.91 -15.40
C PHE A 71 12.16 -8.32 -15.65
N SER A 72 11.80 -9.49 -15.17
CA SER A 72 10.41 -9.98 -15.16
C SER A 72 10.20 -10.97 -14.03
N LEU A 73 9.01 -11.03 -13.52
CA LEU A 73 8.60 -12.02 -12.51
C LEU A 73 7.77 -13.11 -13.14
N GLY A 74 8.05 -14.36 -12.80
CA GLY A 74 7.18 -15.49 -13.12
C GLY A 74 5.87 -15.43 -12.33
N LEU A 75 4.84 -16.14 -12.79
CA LEU A 75 3.49 -16.07 -12.20
C LEU A 75 3.48 -16.45 -10.70
N ALA A 76 4.27 -17.44 -10.28
CA ALA A 76 4.41 -17.81 -8.87
C ALA A 76 4.99 -16.67 -8.01
N GLN A 77 5.96 -15.94 -8.57
CA GLN A 77 6.57 -14.76 -7.92
C GLN A 77 5.59 -13.59 -7.87
N ILE A 78 4.85 -13.34 -8.95
CA ILE A 78 3.78 -12.32 -8.99
C ILE A 78 2.72 -12.62 -7.91
N LYS A 79 2.31 -13.87 -7.75
CA LYS A 79 1.38 -14.27 -6.68
C LYS A 79 1.95 -14.00 -5.29
N CYS A 80 3.25 -14.29 -5.07
CA CYS A 80 3.93 -14.01 -3.80
C CYS A 80 3.96 -12.49 -3.51
N VAL A 81 4.32 -11.68 -4.48
CA VAL A 81 4.33 -10.20 -4.39
C VAL A 81 2.93 -9.68 -4.09
N MET A 82 1.92 -10.10 -4.86
CA MET A 82 0.54 -9.64 -4.70
C MET A 82 -0.06 -10.01 -3.34
N ARG A 83 0.23 -11.20 -2.82
CA ARG A 83 -0.21 -11.60 -1.47
C ARG A 83 0.33 -10.67 -0.40
N GLN A 84 1.60 -10.29 -0.48
CA GLN A 84 2.22 -9.38 0.48
C GLN A 84 1.64 -7.96 0.37
N ILE A 85 1.44 -7.43 -0.84
CA ILE A 85 0.80 -6.12 -1.07
C ILE A 85 -0.62 -6.11 -0.50
N LEU A 86 -1.42 -7.15 -0.79
CA LEU A 86 -2.79 -7.27 -0.30
C LEU A 86 -2.85 -7.45 1.22
N ALA A 87 -1.90 -8.18 1.83
CA ALA A 87 -1.83 -8.36 3.27
C ALA A 87 -1.52 -7.03 3.98
N GLY A 88 -0.52 -6.27 3.49
CA GLY A 88 -0.17 -4.95 4.00
C GLY A 88 -1.30 -3.93 3.82
N GLY A 89 -1.88 -3.84 2.61
CA GLY A 89 -3.01 -2.94 2.34
C GLY A 89 -4.25 -3.29 3.16
N GLY A 90 -4.57 -4.58 3.28
CA GLY A 90 -5.66 -5.05 4.13
C GLY A 90 -5.46 -4.75 5.61
N TYR A 91 -4.21 -4.81 6.09
CA TYR A 91 -3.87 -4.38 7.44
C TYR A 91 -4.14 -2.89 7.62
N CYS A 92 -3.62 -2.02 6.72
CA CYS A 92 -3.88 -0.57 6.79
C CYS A 92 -5.38 -0.26 6.83
N HIS A 93 -6.16 -0.90 5.95
CA HIS A 93 -7.62 -0.70 5.89
C HIS A 93 -8.32 -1.11 7.19
N ARG A 94 -7.91 -2.21 7.84
CA ARG A 94 -8.44 -2.62 9.15
C ARG A 94 -8.07 -1.65 10.28
N GLN A 95 -6.93 -0.96 10.16
CA GLN A 95 -6.53 0.11 11.08
C GLN A 95 -7.21 1.46 10.76
N GLY A 96 -8.17 1.47 9.85
CA GLY A 96 -8.88 2.69 9.46
C GLY A 96 -8.08 3.61 8.52
N VAL A 97 -6.93 3.18 7.99
CA VAL A 97 -6.01 4.01 7.19
C VAL A 97 -6.10 3.69 5.70
N MET A 98 -6.32 4.73 4.89
CA MET A 98 -6.14 4.71 3.43
C MET A 98 -4.72 5.16 3.10
N HIS A 99 -4.02 4.41 2.25
CA HIS A 99 -2.66 4.75 1.83
C HIS A 99 -2.62 5.94 0.86
N ARG A 100 -3.48 5.93 -0.15
CA ARG A 100 -3.71 6.98 -1.16
C ARG A 100 -2.52 7.31 -2.07
N ASP A 101 -1.45 6.51 -2.06
CA ASP A 101 -0.38 6.57 -3.07
C ASP A 101 0.26 5.18 -3.31
N MET A 102 -0.56 4.15 -3.45
CA MET A 102 -0.06 2.82 -3.81
C MET A 102 0.41 2.82 -5.27
N LYS A 103 1.71 2.63 -5.45
CA LYS A 103 2.41 2.51 -6.74
C LYS A 103 3.64 1.62 -6.57
N ALA A 104 4.20 1.14 -7.66
CA ALA A 104 5.32 0.20 -7.61
C ALA A 104 6.54 0.75 -6.82
N SER A 105 6.87 2.05 -6.93
CA SER A 105 7.99 2.65 -6.19
C SER A 105 7.74 2.84 -4.69
N ASN A 106 6.50 2.73 -4.23
CA ASN A 106 6.15 2.76 -2.80
C ASN A 106 5.99 1.34 -2.22
N ILE A 107 6.34 0.30 -2.99
CA ILE A 107 6.42 -1.08 -2.54
C ILE A 107 7.90 -1.43 -2.45
N LEU A 108 8.45 -1.43 -1.24
CA LEU A 108 9.84 -1.77 -0.99
C LEU A 108 10.02 -3.28 -0.91
N MET A 109 11.19 -3.78 -1.31
CA MET A 109 11.55 -5.18 -1.24
C MET A 109 12.99 -5.32 -0.74
N ASN A 110 13.22 -6.25 0.18
CA ASN A 110 14.58 -6.61 0.59
C ASN A 110 15.05 -7.90 -0.09
N ASN A 111 16.35 -8.22 0.04
CA ASN A 111 16.95 -9.42 -0.54
C ASN A 111 16.49 -10.73 0.12
N ARG A 112 15.64 -10.69 1.17
CA ARG A 112 14.93 -11.86 1.71
C ARG A 112 13.57 -12.08 1.04
N GLY A 113 13.18 -11.21 0.08
CA GLY A 113 11.88 -11.25 -0.59
C GLY A 113 10.72 -10.77 0.27
N GLU A 114 11.01 -10.03 1.33
CA GLU A 114 9.99 -9.37 2.15
C GLU A 114 9.59 -8.05 1.49
N LEU A 115 8.29 -7.87 1.25
CA LEU A 115 7.74 -6.64 0.69
C LEU A 115 7.06 -5.81 1.77
N LYS A 116 7.21 -4.49 1.67
CA LYS A 116 6.65 -3.54 2.62
C LYS A 116 6.08 -2.32 1.90
N LEU A 117 4.86 -1.93 2.31
CA LEU A 117 4.26 -0.67 1.91
C LEU A 117 5.00 0.48 2.59
N ALA A 118 5.34 1.52 1.82
CA ALA A 118 6.09 2.70 2.29
C ALA A 118 5.49 3.98 1.74
N ASP A 119 5.95 5.13 2.23
CA ASP A 119 5.50 6.47 1.86
C ASP A 119 4.03 6.73 2.24
N PHE A 120 3.81 6.92 3.54
CA PHE A 120 2.51 7.25 4.12
C PHE A 120 2.22 8.77 4.14
N GLY A 121 3.03 9.58 3.46
CA GLY A 121 2.89 11.04 3.44
C GLY A 121 1.54 11.55 2.89
N LEU A 122 0.89 10.76 2.03
CA LEU A 122 -0.47 11.04 1.56
C LEU A 122 -1.56 10.27 2.30
N SER A 123 -1.22 9.42 3.27
CA SER A 123 -2.18 8.56 3.97
C SER A 123 -3.15 9.36 4.85
N ARG A 124 -4.34 8.80 5.09
CA ARG A 124 -5.37 9.43 5.91
C ARG A 124 -6.26 8.39 6.58
N ARG A 125 -6.71 8.70 7.80
CA ARG A 125 -7.75 7.92 8.44
C ARG A 125 -9.11 8.20 7.80
N LEU A 126 -9.94 7.18 7.66
CA LEU A 126 -11.27 7.33 7.06
C LEU A 126 -12.18 8.20 7.94
N GLU A 127 -12.04 8.12 9.25
CA GLU A 127 -12.79 8.94 10.21
C GLU A 127 -12.56 10.46 10.05
N ASP A 128 -11.40 10.86 9.55
CA ASP A 128 -11.06 12.27 9.26
C ASP A 128 -11.73 12.79 7.97
N ALA A 129 -12.54 11.99 7.32
CA ALA A 129 -13.11 12.32 6.00
C ALA A 129 -14.30 13.30 6.05
N GLY A 130 -14.76 13.72 7.25
CA GLY A 130 -16.01 14.47 7.47
C GLY A 130 -16.15 15.80 6.72
N ALA A 131 -15.06 16.47 6.35
CA ALA A 131 -15.08 17.75 5.63
C ALA A 131 -14.86 17.65 4.10
N GLY A 132 -14.90 16.43 3.56
CA GLY A 132 -14.53 16.13 2.17
C GLY A 132 -13.02 16.03 1.98
N MET A 133 -12.61 15.05 1.20
CA MET A 133 -11.21 14.75 0.92
C MET A 133 -10.75 15.43 -0.37
N THR A 134 -9.44 15.62 -0.51
CA THR A 134 -8.84 16.12 -1.75
C THR A 134 -8.90 15.03 -2.83
N ALA A 135 -9.48 15.35 -4.00
CA ALA A 135 -9.49 14.42 -5.14
C ALA A 135 -8.15 14.36 -5.88
N ARG A 136 -7.28 15.39 -5.73
CA ARG A 136 -5.95 15.44 -6.35
C ARG A 136 -4.89 14.76 -5.50
N VAL A 137 -5.12 13.50 -5.20
CA VAL A 137 -4.18 12.58 -4.55
C VAL A 137 -3.93 11.39 -5.47
N ILE A 138 -3.03 10.52 -5.12
CA ILE A 138 -2.62 9.34 -5.89
C ILE A 138 -1.88 9.71 -7.18
N THR A 139 -0.80 9.02 -7.44
CA THR A 139 -0.02 9.13 -8.68
C THR A 139 -0.92 8.89 -9.89
N LEU A 140 -0.79 9.69 -10.93
CA LEU A 140 -1.74 9.76 -12.04
C LEU A 140 -2.08 8.41 -12.66
N TRP A 141 -1.09 7.57 -12.94
CA TRP A 141 -1.29 6.28 -13.62
C TRP A 141 -1.97 5.21 -12.76
N THR A 142 -2.02 5.40 -11.44
CA THR A 142 -2.72 4.52 -10.49
C THR A 142 -3.94 5.19 -9.87
N ARG A 143 -4.30 6.41 -10.32
CA ARG A 143 -5.45 7.16 -9.81
C ARG A 143 -6.76 6.56 -10.32
N PRO A 144 -7.73 6.26 -9.42
CA PRO A 144 -9.00 5.66 -9.79
C PRO A 144 -9.96 6.66 -10.45
N PRO A 145 -10.96 6.14 -11.20
CA PRO A 145 -11.92 6.96 -11.94
C PRO A 145 -12.75 7.88 -11.04
N GLU A 146 -13.14 7.46 -9.85
CA GLU A 146 -13.91 8.29 -8.91
C GLU A 146 -13.18 9.58 -8.55
N LEU A 147 -11.87 9.55 -8.38
CA LEU A 147 -11.07 10.75 -8.10
C LEU A 147 -10.93 11.65 -9.32
N LEU A 148 -10.78 11.07 -10.52
CA LEU A 148 -10.74 11.82 -11.78
C LEU A 148 -12.09 12.49 -12.07
N LEU A 149 -13.19 11.83 -11.67
CA LEU A 149 -14.55 12.40 -11.75
C LEU A 149 -14.85 13.43 -10.65
N GLY A 150 -13.93 13.60 -9.68
CA GLY A 150 -14.02 14.64 -8.64
C GLY A 150 -14.78 14.23 -7.40
N ASP A 151 -14.93 12.91 -7.13
CA ASP A 151 -15.50 12.43 -5.87
C ASP A 151 -14.59 12.83 -4.69
N ARG A 152 -15.23 13.36 -3.64
CA ARG A 152 -14.58 13.73 -2.38
C ARG A 152 -14.96 12.83 -1.21
N ARG A 153 -15.84 11.85 -1.44
CA ARG A 153 -16.35 10.89 -0.44
C ARG A 153 -15.92 9.46 -0.80
N TYR A 154 -14.64 9.30 -1.07
CA TYR A 154 -14.05 8.01 -1.42
C TYR A 154 -13.61 7.20 -0.19
N SER A 155 -13.29 5.95 -0.37
CA SER A 155 -12.93 5.00 0.70
C SER A 155 -11.68 4.20 0.33
N TYR A 156 -11.41 3.13 1.08
CA TYR A 156 -10.31 2.18 0.81
C TYR A 156 -10.29 1.61 -0.62
N SER A 157 -11.39 1.69 -1.34
CA SER A 157 -11.49 1.24 -2.73
C SER A 157 -10.52 1.94 -3.67
N VAL A 158 -10.05 3.16 -3.34
CA VAL A 158 -9.04 3.88 -4.14
C VAL A 158 -7.71 3.13 -4.15
N ASP A 159 -7.30 2.57 -3.01
CA ASP A 159 -6.08 1.76 -2.90
C ASP A 159 -6.22 0.46 -3.68
N MET A 160 -7.41 -0.16 -3.68
CA MET A 160 -7.66 -1.41 -4.41
C MET A 160 -7.60 -1.23 -5.93
N TRP A 161 -8.00 -0.08 -6.46
CA TRP A 161 -7.75 0.28 -7.86
C TRP A 161 -6.25 0.35 -8.16
N SER A 162 -5.51 1.05 -7.30
CA SER A 162 -4.06 1.17 -7.44
C SER A 162 -3.36 -0.19 -7.38
N VAL A 163 -3.80 -1.11 -6.50
CA VAL A 163 -3.35 -2.50 -6.44
C VAL A 163 -3.65 -3.24 -7.76
N GLY A 164 -4.82 -3.02 -8.35
CA GLY A 164 -5.16 -3.54 -9.69
C GLY A 164 -4.22 -3.05 -10.78
N CYS A 165 -3.84 -1.76 -10.74
CA CYS A 165 -2.85 -1.18 -11.66
C CYS A 165 -1.46 -1.78 -11.46
N ILE A 166 -1.03 -2.00 -10.21
CA ILE A 166 0.25 -2.68 -9.89
C ILE A 166 0.22 -4.12 -10.39
N PHE A 167 -0.87 -4.85 -10.17
CA PHE A 167 -1.03 -6.22 -10.68
C PHE A 167 -0.92 -6.28 -12.20
N ALA A 168 -1.60 -5.38 -12.92
CA ALA A 168 -1.45 -5.25 -14.36
C ALA A 168 -0.01 -4.95 -14.78
N GLN A 169 0.69 -4.07 -14.06
CA GLN A 169 2.08 -3.72 -14.34
C GLN A 169 3.02 -4.90 -14.13
N LEU A 170 2.84 -5.69 -13.07
CA LEU A 170 3.60 -6.92 -12.83
C LEU A 170 3.43 -7.94 -13.95
N LEU A 171 2.19 -8.10 -14.44
CA LEU A 171 1.87 -9.01 -15.52
C LEU A 171 2.43 -8.55 -16.87
N LEU A 172 2.36 -7.25 -17.18
CA LEU A 172 2.71 -6.68 -18.49
C LEU A 172 4.16 -6.16 -18.58
N GLY A 173 4.86 -6.04 -17.45
CA GLY A 173 6.18 -5.39 -17.36
C GLY A 173 6.15 -3.86 -17.57
N LYS A 174 4.97 -3.25 -17.69
CA LYS A 174 4.77 -1.81 -17.89
C LYS A 174 3.40 -1.38 -17.39
N PRO A 175 3.23 -0.09 -17.01
CA PRO A 175 1.92 0.42 -16.60
C PRO A 175 0.85 0.23 -17.68
N LEU A 176 -0.34 -0.24 -17.26
CA LEU A 176 -1.49 -0.49 -18.15
C LEU A 176 -2.13 0.82 -18.63
N LEU A 177 -2.33 1.77 -17.71
CA LEU A 177 -3.06 3.02 -17.93
C LEU A 177 -2.07 4.20 -17.83
N ARG A 178 -1.81 4.88 -18.96
CA ARG A 178 -0.75 5.92 -19.05
C ARG A 178 -1.32 7.20 -19.67
N GLY A 179 -2.00 8.01 -18.88
CA GLY A 179 -2.37 9.37 -19.27
C GLY A 179 -1.21 10.35 -19.10
N LYS A 180 -1.17 11.41 -19.92
CA LYS A 180 -0.24 12.53 -19.76
C LYS A 180 -0.74 13.53 -18.71
N ASP A 181 -2.06 13.64 -18.59
CA ASP A 181 -2.80 14.49 -17.69
C ASP A 181 -4.07 13.80 -17.21
N GLU A 182 -4.90 14.45 -16.40
CA GLU A 182 -6.13 13.88 -15.83
C GLU A 182 -7.12 13.46 -16.93
N ASP A 183 -7.24 14.25 -18.00
CA ASP A 183 -8.11 13.96 -19.16
C ASP A 183 -7.62 12.72 -19.92
N GLY A 184 -6.32 12.66 -20.22
CA GLY A 184 -5.71 11.51 -20.88
C GLY A 184 -5.79 10.25 -20.02
N GLN A 185 -5.68 10.38 -18.71
CA GLN A 185 -5.81 9.26 -17.79
C GLN A 185 -7.25 8.71 -17.77
N MET A 186 -8.24 9.57 -17.69
CA MET A 186 -9.64 9.12 -17.71
C MET A 186 -10.01 8.49 -19.05
N ARG A 187 -9.51 9.05 -20.18
CA ARG A 187 -9.69 8.43 -21.51
C ARG A 187 -9.07 7.02 -21.57
N ALA A 188 -7.83 6.86 -21.10
CA ALA A 188 -7.18 5.55 -21.04
C ALA A 188 -7.97 4.54 -20.18
N ILE A 189 -8.55 5.00 -19.07
CA ILE A 189 -9.44 4.19 -18.23
C ILE A 189 -10.69 3.80 -19.01
N MET A 190 -11.37 4.74 -19.66
CA MET A 190 -12.61 4.46 -20.40
C MET A 190 -12.37 3.53 -21.60
N GLU A 191 -11.27 3.70 -22.33
CA GLU A 191 -10.90 2.81 -23.44
C GLU A 191 -10.68 1.37 -22.99
N MET A 192 -10.12 1.19 -21.77
CA MET A 192 -9.80 -0.13 -21.22
C MET A 192 -10.94 -0.73 -20.41
N CYS A 193 -11.52 0.05 -19.51
CA CYS A 193 -12.49 -0.42 -18.52
C CYS A 193 -13.94 -0.09 -18.88
N GLY A 194 -14.18 0.62 -19.99
CA GLY A 194 -15.50 1.06 -20.43
C GLY A 194 -15.88 2.43 -19.88
N THR A 195 -16.89 3.05 -20.46
CA THR A 195 -17.44 4.33 -20.01
C THR A 195 -18.32 4.11 -18.78
N PRO A 196 -18.20 4.92 -17.72
CA PRO A 196 -19.08 4.83 -16.55
C PRO A 196 -20.53 5.14 -16.94
N ARG A 197 -21.47 4.34 -16.40
CA ARG A 197 -22.92 4.44 -16.65
C ARG A 197 -23.68 4.29 -15.34
N GLU A 198 -24.81 4.97 -15.23
CA GLU A 198 -25.72 4.86 -14.07
C GLU A 198 -26.16 3.42 -13.77
N SER A 199 -26.36 2.59 -14.83
CA SER A 199 -26.72 1.17 -14.68
C SER A 199 -25.67 0.36 -13.90
N ASP A 200 -24.38 0.70 -14.07
CA ASP A 200 -23.26 -0.04 -13.51
C ASP A 200 -22.66 0.62 -12.26
N TRP A 201 -22.81 1.94 -12.19
CA TRP A 201 -22.31 2.77 -11.11
C TRP A 201 -23.34 3.85 -10.74
N PRO A 202 -24.37 3.51 -9.94
CA PRO A 202 -25.39 4.46 -9.49
C PRO A 202 -24.79 5.70 -8.80
N GLY A 203 -25.22 6.87 -9.23
CA GLY A 203 -24.76 8.18 -8.74
C GLY A 203 -23.47 8.68 -9.40
N CYS A 204 -22.95 8.01 -10.43
CA CYS A 204 -21.76 8.48 -11.12
C CYS A 204 -22.03 9.76 -11.95
N SER A 205 -23.28 9.94 -12.43
CA SER A 205 -23.71 11.15 -13.16
C SER A 205 -23.72 12.41 -12.31
N ASP A 206 -23.79 12.28 -10.98
CA ASP A 206 -23.74 13.42 -10.04
C ASP A 206 -22.32 13.90 -9.79
N LEU A 207 -21.30 13.16 -10.22
CA LEU A 207 -19.90 13.52 -10.03
C LEU A 207 -19.53 14.72 -10.91
N LYS A 208 -18.78 15.65 -10.34
CA LYS A 208 -18.47 16.97 -10.90
C LYS A 208 -18.01 16.94 -12.36
N TRP A 209 -17.16 15.97 -12.73
CA TRP A 209 -16.54 15.90 -14.05
C TRP A 209 -17.15 14.82 -14.95
N PHE A 210 -18.25 14.16 -14.53
CA PHE A 210 -18.88 13.09 -15.30
C PHE A 210 -19.26 13.54 -16.73
N LYS A 211 -19.99 14.64 -16.86
CA LYS A 211 -20.43 15.17 -18.16
C LYS A 211 -19.26 15.57 -19.05
N HIS A 212 -18.21 16.16 -18.47
CA HIS A 212 -17.00 16.50 -19.22
C HIS A 212 -16.42 15.31 -19.97
N PHE A 213 -16.40 14.12 -19.32
CA PHE A 213 -15.83 12.92 -19.92
C PHE A 213 -16.81 12.10 -20.77
N THR A 214 -18.12 12.24 -20.57
CA THR A 214 -19.12 11.39 -21.24
C THR A 214 -19.85 12.08 -22.38
N GLU A 215 -19.99 13.41 -22.36
CA GLU A 215 -20.77 14.17 -23.35
C GLU A 215 -19.91 14.80 -24.46
N GLY A 216 -18.58 14.91 -24.30
CA GLY A 216 -17.68 15.61 -25.25
C GLY A 216 -16.82 14.72 -26.13
N GLY A 217 -17.05 13.39 -26.20
CA GLY A 217 -16.10 12.45 -26.78
C GLY A 217 -16.63 11.48 -27.82
N GLN A 218 -15.82 10.47 -28.13
CA GLN A 218 -16.03 9.45 -29.18
C GLN A 218 -17.14 8.43 -28.88
N GLY A 219 -18.14 8.75 -28.07
CA GLY A 219 -19.21 7.81 -27.68
C GLY A 219 -18.79 6.82 -26.59
N PRO A 220 -19.72 5.93 -26.17
CA PRO A 220 -19.45 5.04 -25.06
C PRO A 220 -18.49 3.91 -25.47
N HIS A 221 -17.40 3.77 -24.71
CA HIS A 221 -16.47 2.67 -24.83
C HIS A 221 -17.04 1.41 -24.16
N ARG A 222 -16.86 0.24 -24.77
CA ARG A 222 -17.10 -1.04 -24.10
C ARG A 222 -15.85 -1.46 -23.29
N ARG A 223 -16.06 -2.22 -22.23
CA ARG A 223 -14.97 -2.81 -21.44
C ARG A 223 -14.20 -3.84 -22.28
N ARG A 224 -12.86 -3.70 -22.35
CA ARG A 224 -11.94 -4.57 -23.12
C ARG A 224 -10.78 -5.10 -22.29
N LEU A 225 -10.82 -4.90 -20.97
CA LEU A 225 -9.69 -5.23 -20.07
C LEU A 225 -9.29 -6.70 -20.18
N ARG A 226 -10.25 -7.62 -20.09
CA ARG A 226 -9.97 -9.06 -20.16
C ARG A 226 -9.37 -9.44 -21.51
N GLU A 227 -9.95 -9.00 -22.60
CA GLU A 227 -9.47 -9.24 -23.97
C GLU A 227 -8.04 -8.71 -24.14
N HIS A 228 -7.78 -7.51 -23.65
CA HIS A 228 -6.46 -6.90 -23.74
C HIS A 228 -5.40 -7.68 -22.96
N ILE A 229 -5.68 -8.05 -21.70
CA ILE A 229 -4.76 -8.81 -20.85
C ILE A 229 -4.53 -10.20 -21.44
N GLN A 230 -5.59 -10.89 -21.84
CA GLN A 230 -5.49 -12.23 -22.45
C GLN A 230 -4.71 -12.23 -23.76
N GLY A 231 -4.88 -11.19 -24.59
CA GLY A 231 -4.13 -11.04 -25.84
C GLY A 231 -2.62 -10.77 -25.61
N LYS A 232 -2.23 -10.22 -24.44
CA LYS A 232 -0.83 -10.01 -24.08
C LYS A 232 -0.23 -11.17 -23.29
N ILE A 233 -1.03 -11.85 -22.49
CA ILE A 233 -0.64 -12.96 -21.62
C ILE A 233 -1.61 -14.12 -21.84
N PRO A 234 -1.47 -14.87 -22.94
CA PRO A 234 -2.40 -15.95 -23.30
C PRO A 234 -2.47 -17.08 -22.26
N HIS A 235 -1.42 -17.21 -21.43
CA HIS A 235 -1.32 -18.26 -20.40
C HIS A 235 -1.89 -17.85 -19.04
N LEU A 236 -2.37 -16.61 -18.89
CA LEU A 236 -3.01 -16.20 -17.64
C LEU A 236 -4.36 -16.95 -17.52
N SER A 237 -4.55 -17.57 -16.37
CA SER A 237 -5.76 -18.33 -16.09
C SER A 237 -7.02 -17.44 -16.05
N GLU A 238 -8.17 -18.07 -16.16
CA GLU A 238 -9.47 -17.40 -16.04
C GLU A 238 -9.62 -16.71 -14.67
N ALA A 239 -9.10 -17.34 -13.59
CA ALA A 239 -9.07 -16.73 -12.27
C ALA A 239 -8.12 -15.52 -12.19
N GLY A 240 -7.01 -15.52 -12.91
CA GLY A 240 -6.13 -14.36 -13.01
C GLY A 240 -6.78 -13.18 -13.74
N LEU A 241 -7.50 -13.48 -14.83
CA LEU A 241 -8.31 -12.51 -15.56
C LEU A 241 -9.47 -11.96 -14.71
N ASP A 242 -10.12 -12.81 -13.92
CA ASP A 242 -11.20 -12.40 -13.02
C ASP A 242 -10.69 -11.49 -11.89
N LEU A 243 -9.56 -11.84 -11.27
CA LEU A 243 -8.97 -11.01 -10.21
C LEU A 243 -8.69 -9.58 -10.69
N ILE A 244 -7.98 -9.43 -11.82
CA ILE A 244 -7.64 -8.11 -12.34
C ILE A 244 -8.90 -7.35 -12.77
N ASP A 245 -9.88 -8.05 -13.36
CA ASP A 245 -11.15 -7.47 -13.80
C ASP A 245 -11.95 -6.92 -12.63
N ARG A 246 -11.98 -7.62 -11.49
CA ARG A 246 -12.68 -7.22 -10.26
C ARG A 246 -11.93 -6.18 -9.43
N LEU A 247 -10.61 -6.06 -9.56
CA LEU A 247 -9.83 -4.97 -8.98
C LEU A 247 -10.03 -3.66 -9.76
N LEU A 248 -10.14 -3.72 -11.09
CA LEU A 248 -10.29 -2.57 -11.99
C LEU A 248 -11.75 -2.34 -12.42
N VAL A 249 -12.70 -2.49 -11.49
CA VAL A 249 -14.10 -2.11 -11.69
C VAL A 249 -14.26 -0.61 -11.48
N LEU A 250 -14.97 0.08 -12.39
CA LEU A 250 -15.21 1.52 -12.32
C LEU A 250 -15.96 1.90 -11.05
N ASN A 251 -17.05 1.19 -10.72
CA ASN A 251 -17.83 1.40 -9.51
C ASN A 251 -17.03 0.99 -8.27
N PRO A 252 -16.60 1.95 -7.40
CA PRO A 252 -15.77 1.66 -6.24
C PRO A 252 -16.43 0.72 -5.22
N ARG A 253 -17.78 0.71 -5.15
CA ARG A 253 -18.54 -0.16 -4.24
C ARG A 253 -18.54 -1.64 -4.66
N ARG A 254 -18.25 -1.94 -5.94
CA ARG A 254 -18.18 -3.30 -6.51
C ARG A 254 -16.75 -3.82 -6.60
N ARG A 255 -15.77 -3.00 -6.29
CA ARG A 255 -14.36 -3.35 -6.31
C ARG A 255 -14.02 -4.28 -5.14
N LEU A 256 -13.18 -5.29 -5.36
CA LEU A 256 -12.76 -6.21 -4.30
C LEU A 256 -12.06 -5.46 -3.16
N THR A 257 -12.36 -5.86 -1.92
CA THR A 257 -11.53 -5.52 -0.77
C THR A 257 -10.26 -6.35 -0.76
N ALA A 258 -9.24 -5.92 0.01
CA ALA A 258 -7.99 -6.68 0.14
C ALA A 258 -8.23 -8.09 0.69
N ALA A 259 -9.13 -8.26 1.65
CA ALA A 259 -9.50 -9.57 2.21
C ALA A 259 -10.12 -10.48 1.15
N GLN A 260 -11.11 -9.98 0.39
CA GLN A 260 -11.73 -10.74 -0.70
C GLN A 260 -10.72 -11.11 -1.81
N ALA A 261 -9.80 -10.19 -2.12
CA ALA A 261 -8.76 -10.43 -3.11
C ALA A 261 -7.77 -11.51 -2.64
N LEU A 262 -7.37 -11.54 -1.37
CA LEU A 262 -6.49 -12.58 -0.81
C LEU A 262 -7.11 -13.99 -0.86
N GLU A 263 -8.42 -14.09 -0.74
CA GLU A 263 -9.16 -15.35 -0.81
C GLU A 263 -9.52 -15.78 -2.23
N HIS A 264 -9.16 -14.97 -3.24
CA HIS A 264 -9.53 -15.22 -4.62
C HIS A 264 -8.93 -16.54 -5.14
N PRO A 265 -9.66 -17.31 -5.99
CA PRO A 265 -9.20 -18.59 -6.56
C PRO A 265 -7.83 -18.50 -7.25
N PHE A 266 -7.48 -17.37 -7.84
CA PHE A 266 -6.17 -17.11 -8.45
C PHE A 266 -4.99 -17.50 -7.56
N PHE A 267 -5.07 -17.27 -6.26
CA PHE A 267 -3.98 -17.59 -5.33
C PHE A 267 -3.94 -19.07 -4.91
N ARG A 268 -4.97 -19.84 -5.25
CA ARG A 268 -5.09 -21.27 -4.90
C ARG A 268 -4.75 -22.21 -6.06
N GLU A 269 -4.81 -21.72 -7.29
CA GLU A 269 -4.49 -22.50 -8.49
C GLU A 269 -2.97 -22.56 -8.75
N ALA A 270 -2.54 -23.57 -9.51
CA ALA A 270 -1.14 -23.68 -9.97
C ALA A 270 -0.81 -22.62 -11.05
N PRO A 271 0.43 -22.11 -11.09
CA PRO A 271 1.44 -22.28 -10.05
C PRO A 271 1.04 -21.53 -8.77
N VAL A 272 1.21 -22.16 -7.62
CA VAL A 272 1.00 -21.49 -6.33
C VAL A 272 2.03 -20.40 -6.10
N ALA A 273 1.75 -19.46 -5.17
CA ALA A 273 2.72 -18.44 -4.81
C ALA A 273 4.03 -19.10 -4.34
N CYS A 274 5.15 -18.60 -4.80
CA CYS A 274 6.44 -19.06 -4.32
C CYS A 274 6.72 -18.57 -2.90
N GLU A 275 7.70 -19.16 -2.24
CA GLU A 275 8.22 -18.66 -0.98
C GLU A 275 8.96 -17.33 -1.18
N LYS A 276 9.02 -16.49 -0.14
CA LYS A 276 9.65 -15.14 -0.21
C LYS A 276 11.09 -15.22 -0.71
N TRP A 277 11.89 -16.18 -0.23
CA TRP A 277 13.28 -16.37 -0.62
C TRP A 277 13.49 -16.74 -2.10
N ALA A 278 12.44 -17.16 -2.80
CA ALA A 278 12.48 -17.45 -4.25
C ALA A 278 12.19 -16.20 -5.11
N LEU A 279 11.95 -15.04 -4.50
CA LEU A 279 11.94 -13.77 -5.20
C LEU A 279 13.36 -13.37 -5.59
N PRO A 280 13.52 -12.55 -6.65
CA PRO A 280 14.84 -12.14 -7.13
C PRO A 280 15.67 -11.44 -6.04
N GLN A 281 16.94 -11.83 -5.93
CA GLN A 281 17.94 -11.18 -5.09
C GLN A 281 18.95 -10.48 -6.00
N LEU A 282 19.30 -9.23 -5.69
CA LEU A 282 20.26 -8.45 -6.46
C LEU A 282 21.40 -7.98 -5.56
N ALA A 283 22.61 -8.00 -6.12
CA ALA A 283 23.81 -7.51 -5.44
C ALA A 283 23.84 -5.98 -5.28
N SER A 284 23.07 -5.24 -6.08
CA SER A 284 23.02 -3.77 -6.03
C SER A 284 21.62 -3.26 -5.72
N ASN A 285 21.54 -2.15 -5.02
CA ASN A 285 20.29 -1.48 -4.72
C ASN A 285 19.58 -1.02 -6.00
N SER A 286 18.27 -1.26 -6.07
CA SER A 286 17.46 -0.93 -7.25
C SER A 286 16.25 -0.11 -6.84
N HIS A 287 16.48 1.19 -6.57
CA HIS A 287 15.43 2.17 -6.35
C HIS A 287 15.11 2.92 -7.65
N GLU A 288 13.84 3.17 -7.92
CA GLU A 288 13.34 3.72 -9.18
C GLU A 288 14.13 4.96 -9.65
N LEU A 289 14.36 5.93 -8.77
CA LEU A 289 15.09 7.15 -9.11
C LEU A 289 16.55 6.85 -9.46
N ALA A 290 17.23 5.99 -8.71
CA ALA A 290 18.62 5.62 -8.95
C ALA A 290 18.77 4.85 -10.27
N VAL A 291 17.88 3.89 -10.53
CA VAL A 291 17.85 3.11 -11.77
C VAL A 291 17.62 4.03 -12.98
N LYS A 292 16.61 4.92 -12.92
CA LYS A 292 16.34 5.87 -14.01
C LYS A 292 17.49 6.83 -14.28
N ASN A 293 18.15 7.34 -13.23
CA ASN A 293 19.30 8.22 -13.40
C ASN A 293 20.50 7.48 -14.00
N LYS A 294 20.76 6.25 -13.56
CA LYS A 294 21.81 5.39 -14.13
C LYS A 294 21.53 5.09 -15.59
N LEU A 295 20.31 4.66 -15.95
CA LEU A 295 19.94 4.39 -17.35
C LEU A 295 20.12 5.62 -18.24
N LYS A 296 19.72 6.81 -17.77
CA LYS A 296 19.92 8.07 -18.52
C LYS A 296 21.41 8.38 -18.72
N ALA A 297 22.23 8.19 -17.68
CA ALA A 297 23.67 8.42 -17.75
C ALA A 297 24.35 7.44 -18.71
N ASP A 298 23.99 6.14 -18.66
CA ASP A 298 24.54 5.12 -19.56
C ASP A 298 24.16 5.40 -21.02
N MET A 299 22.90 5.79 -21.29
CA MET A 299 22.45 6.19 -22.63
C MET A 299 23.20 7.42 -23.15
N ALA A 300 23.41 8.43 -22.29
CA ALA A 300 24.16 9.64 -22.67
C ALA A 300 25.64 9.37 -22.94
N ALA A 301 26.23 8.38 -22.24
CA ALA A 301 27.62 7.95 -22.43
C ALA A 301 27.79 6.94 -23.59
N GLY A 302 26.72 6.53 -24.28
CA GLY A 302 26.75 5.51 -25.31
C GLY A 302 27.09 4.10 -24.82
N ASN A 303 26.98 3.86 -23.52
CA ASN A 303 27.25 2.57 -22.90
C ASN A 303 26.12 1.56 -23.19
N LYS A 304 26.49 0.28 -23.37
CA LYS A 304 25.50 -0.79 -23.42
C LYS A 304 24.81 -0.88 -22.03
N VAL A 305 23.49 -0.70 -22.00
CA VAL A 305 22.71 -0.90 -20.78
C VAL A 305 22.79 -2.37 -20.38
N ARG A 306 23.31 -2.66 -19.17
CA ARG A 306 23.38 -4.03 -18.63
C ARG A 306 21.96 -4.55 -18.38
N SER A 307 21.68 -5.76 -18.88
CA SER A 307 20.40 -6.44 -18.61
C SER A 307 20.40 -7.01 -17.18
N TYR A 308 19.20 -7.26 -16.65
CA TYR A 308 19.01 -7.93 -15.35
C TYR A 308 19.80 -9.26 -15.25
N ALA A 309 19.84 -10.06 -16.32
CA ALA A 309 20.64 -11.29 -16.37
C ALA A 309 22.14 -11.06 -16.13
N GLY A 310 22.67 -9.89 -16.56
CA GLY A 310 24.07 -9.51 -16.29
C GLY A 310 24.32 -9.04 -14.87
N LEU A 311 23.30 -8.58 -14.15
CA LEU A 311 23.42 -8.16 -12.75
C LEU A 311 23.45 -9.33 -11.77
N GLN A 312 22.86 -10.48 -12.13
CA GLN A 312 22.90 -11.71 -11.32
C GLN A 312 24.27 -12.43 -11.35
N GLN A 313 25.15 -12.11 -12.31
CA GLN A 313 26.42 -12.78 -12.50
C GLN A 313 27.62 -12.09 -11.85
N GLU A 314 27.44 -10.93 -11.19
CA GLU A 314 28.51 -10.29 -10.43
C GLU A 314 28.66 -11.00 -9.06
N PRO A 315 29.87 -11.53 -8.70
CA PRO A 315 30.10 -12.08 -7.38
C PRO A 315 29.93 -10.97 -6.33
N GLU A 316 29.38 -11.32 -5.18
CA GLU A 316 29.27 -10.39 -4.05
C GLU A 316 30.63 -9.71 -3.78
N PRO A 317 30.70 -8.39 -3.67
CA PRO A 317 31.87 -7.76 -3.10
C PRO A 317 32.02 -8.29 -1.67
N GLU A 318 33.16 -8.98 -1.39
CA GLU A 318 33.52 -9.36 -0.04
C GLU A 318 33.41 -8.12 0.87
N PHE A 319 32.39 -8.08 1.68
CA PHE A 319 32.28 -7.08 2.75
C PHE A 319 33.40 -7.36 3.74
N LYS A 320 34.58 -6.76 3.53
CA LYS A 320 35.62 -6.68 4.56
C LYS A 320 35.02 -5.88 5.71
N ARG A 321 34.62 -6.59 6.75
CA ARG A 321 34.24 -5.95 8.02
C ARG A 321 35.35 -4.96 8.37
N PRO A 322 35.02 -3.70 8.69
CA PRO A 322 36.03 -2.79 9.23
C PRO A 322 36.65 -3.47 10.43
N ARG A 323 37.97 -3.73 10.41
CA ARG A 323 38.72 -4.07 11.62
C ARG A 323 38.69 -2.83 12.47
N TYR A 324 37.87 -2.83 13.51
CA TYR A 324 38.07 -1.90 14.61
C TYR A 324 39.44 -2.21 15.17
N ALA A 325 40.40 -1.29 14.99
CA ALA A 325 41.68 -1.34 15.66
C ALA A 325 41.39 -1.23 17.16
N GLU A 326 41.77 -2.25 17.91
CA GLU A 326 41.80 -2.14 19.37
C GLU A 326 42.70 -0.95 19.74
N PRO A 327 42.25 -0.05 20.60
CA PRO A 327 43.13 1.02 21.06
C PRO A 327 44.25 0.40 21.90
N SER A 328 45.51 0.54 21.46
CA SER A 328 46.69 0.23 22.23
C SER A 328 46.67 1.02 23.53
N LEU A 329 46.64 0.33 24.64
CA LEU A 329 46.82 0.89 25.98
C LEU A 329 48.25 1.47 26.12
N GLY A 330 48.38 2.77 25.78
CA GLY A 330 49.52 3.59 26.18
C GLY A 330 49.11 4.47 27.37
N GLY A 331 49.74 4.25 28.52
CA GLY A 331 49.35 4.85 29.78
C GLY A 331 49.52 6.34 29.86
N ALA A 332 48.53 7.02 30.41
CA ALA A 332 48.67 8.25 31.21
C ALA A 332 47.39 8.38 32.05
N GLY A 333 47.56 8.38 33.36
CA GLY A 333 46.45 8.35 34.31
C GLY A 333 45.66 9.67 34.35
N VAL A 334 44.36 9.53 34.33
CA VAL A 334 43.43 10.54 34.87
C VAL A 334 42.39 9.80 35.72
N ARG A 335 42.38 10.09 37.02
CA ARG A 335 41.35 9.64 37.95
C ARG A 335 40.05 10.37 37.64
N VAL A 336 39.00 9.63 37.40
CA VAL A 336 37.62 10.15 37.51
C VAL A 336 36.86 9.23 38.45
N ALA A 337 36.48 9.79 39.58
CA ALA A 337 35.57 9.18 40.55
C ALA A 337 34.13 9.38 40.04
N GLY A 338 33.35 8.31 40.09
CA GLY A 338 31.91 8.38 39.76
C GLY A 338 31.31 7.00 39.71
N ALA A 339 30.88 6.48 40.85
CA ALA A 339 30.23 5.17 40.97
C ALA A 339 28.82 5.20 40.36
N LEU A 340 28.55 4.27 39.46
CA LEU A 340 27.17 3.92 39.01
C LEU A 340 26.56 2.90 39.98
N PRO A 341 25.27 3.00 40.29
CA PRO A 341 24.61 2.05 41.21
C PRO A 341 24.34 0.69 40.54
N ALA A 342 24.55 -0.36 41.32
CA ALA A 342 24.38 -1.74 40.97
C ALA A 342 22.90 -2.09 40.65
N ARG A 343 22.72 -2.93 39.64
CA ARG A 343 21.43 -3.61 39.34
C ARG A 343 21.09 -4.58 40.47
N PRO A 344 19.81 -4.69 40.88
CA PRO A 344 19.38 -5.74 41.79
C PRO A 344 19.34 -7.09 41.11
N SER A 345 19.96 -8.09 41.72
CA SER A 345 19.95 -9.51 41.42
C SER A 345 18.58 -10.13 41.69
N LEU A 346 18.04 -10.90 40.75
CA LEU A 346 16.89 -11.77 40.92
C LEU A 346 17.28 -13.00 41.74
N PRO A 347 16.44 -13.53 42.65
CA PRO A 347 16.73 -14.72 43.41
C PRO A 347 16.58 -16.00 42.55
N ALA A 348 17.55 -16.90 42.73
CA ALA A 348 17.55 -18.25 42.19
C ALA A 348 16.62 -19.17 43.01
N GLY A 349 15.96 -20.07 42.31
CA GLY A 349 15.44 -21.28 42.90
C GLY A 349 14.01 -21.64 42.56
N TYR A 350 13.83 -22.44 41.52
CA TYR A 350 12.85 -23.55 41.56
C TYR A 350 13.30 -24.64 40.56
N ALA A 351 13.61 -25.78 41.09
CA ALA A 351 13.93 -27.01 40.37
C ALA A 351 12.64 -27.74 39.96
N PRO A 352 12.65 -28.54 38.86
CA PRO A 352 11.48 -29.32 38.45
C PRO A 352 11.36 -30.64 39.16
N GLY A 353 10.17 -31.03 39.60
CA GLY A 353 9.80 -32.35 40.06
C GLY A 353 8.83 -33.04 39.11
N PRO A 354 8.71 -34.39 39.15
CA PRO A 354 8.33 -35.19 38.00
C PRO A 354 6.86 -35.61 37.90
N SER A 355 6.46 -35.85 36.64
CA SER A 355 5.45 -36.79 36.12
C SER A 355 4.31 -37.28 37.03
N GLY A 356 3.05 -37.07 36.58
CA GLY A 356 1.86 -37.79 37.04
C GLY A 356 0.78 -37.79 35.96
N GLN A 357 0.40 -39.00 35.61
CA GLN A 357 -0.50 -39.49 34.57
C GLN A 357 -1.95 -38.98 34.64
N GLY A 358 -2.52 -38.75 33.46
CA GLY A 358 -3.80 -39.27 32.99
C GLY A 358 -5.09 -38.82 33.67
N LEU A 359 -5.96 -38.25 32.87
CA LEU A 359 -7.37 -38.66 32.78
C LEU A 359 -8.02 -37.97 31.56
N VAL A 360 -8.48 -38.83 30.68
CA VAL A 360 -9.33 -38.55 29.52
C VAL A 360 -10.77 -38.42 30.02
N HIS A 361 -11.50 -37.40 29.60
CA HIS A 361 -12.94 -37.47 29.35
C HIS A 361 -13.40 -36.48 28.29
N PRO A 362 -14.42 -36.82 27.48
CA PRO A 362 -14.72 -36.24 26.18
C PRO A 362 -15.93 -35.31 26.18
N GLY A 363 -16.01 -34.46 25.14
CA GLY A 363 -17.27 -34.09 24.51
C GLY A 363 -18.00 -32.88 25.04
N ALA A 364 -18.02 -31.82 24.22
CA ALA A 364 -19.24 -31.01 23.91
C ALA A 364 -18.96 -30.18 22.66
N GLY A 365 -19.77 -30.43 21.64
CA GLY A 365 -19.78 -29.73 20.36
C GLY A 365 -20.53 -28.39 20.42
N PRO A 366 -20.65 -27.68 19.30
CA PRO A 366 -20.99 -26.26 19.24
C PRO A 366 -22.50 -26.02 19.39
N GLN A 367 -22.87 -25.05 20.18
CA GLN A 367 -24.24 -24.54 20.22
C GLN A 367 -24.36 -23.25 19.45
N ALA A 368 -25.26 -23.31 18.45
CA ALA A 368 -25.84 -22.25 17.67
C ALA A 368 -26.57 -21.22 18.57
N TRP A 369 -26.46 -19.95 18.21
CA TRP A 369 -27.37 -18.93 18.68
C TRP A 369 -28.43 -18.71 17.62
N ALA A 370 -29.63 -19.19 17.94
CA ALA A 370 -30.87 -18.96 17.22
C ALA A 370 -31.61 -17.75 17.79
N GLU A 371 -32.24 -17.07 16.89
CA GLU A 371 -33.30 -16.08 16.92
C GLU A 371 -34.14 -15.96 18.22
N ALA A 372 -34.42 -14.70 18.56
CA ALA A 372 -35.60 -14.35 19.35
C ALA A 372 -36.40 -13.26 18.61
N GLN A 373 -37.52 -13.71 18.01
CA GLN A 373 -38.62 -12.88 17.52
C GLN A 373 -39.66 -12.63 18.62
N GLY A 374 -40.22 -11.42 18.59
CA GLY A 374 -41.60 -11.02 18.77
C GLY A 374 -42.13 -10.76 20.15
N PRO A 375 -43.41 -10.32 20.32
CA PRO A 375 -44.09 -9.26 19.58
C PRO A 375 -44.71 -8.21 20.55
N GLY A 376 -45.16 -7.08 20.07
CA GLY A 376 -45.97 -6.15 20.89
C GLY A 376 -46.32 -4.87 20.15
N GLY A 377 -47.49 -4.87 19.52
CA GLY A 377 -48.06 -3.72 18.89
C GLY A 377 -48.71 -2.78 19.93
N VAL A 378 -48.79 -1.49 19.61
CA VAL A 378 -49.83 -0.56 20.05
C VAL A 378 -50.07 0.51 18.98
N THR A 379 -51.23 0.52 18.51
CA THR A 379 -52.14 1.43 17.79
C THR A 379 -51.80 2.93 17.86
N GLY A 380 -51.96 3.57 16.67
CA GLY A 380 -52.02 5.02 16.51
C GLY A 380 -53.37 5.65 16.89
N PRO A 381 -53.48 6.96 16.77
CA PRO A 381 -54.67 7.52 16.12
C PRO A 381 -54.37 8.68 15.15
N PRO A 382 -55.43 9.25 14.51
CA PRO A 382 -55.41 9.61 13.11
C PRO A 382 -55.25 11.12 12.83
N LEU A 383 -54.96 11.41 11.57
CA LEU A 383 -54.97 12.74 10.92
C LEU A 383 -56.39 13.39 10.93
N PRO A 384 -56.45 14.69 10.82
CA PRO A 384 -57.54 15.32 10.07
C PRO A 384 -57.01 16.05 8.82
N GLY A 385 -57.81 15.89 7.79
CA GLY A 385 -57.61 16.48 6.46
C GLY A 385 -58.06 17.92 6.37
N GLY A 386 -57.77 18.52 5.22
CA GLY A 386 -58.28 19.80 4.80
C GLY A 386 -57.59 20.30 3.53
N ALA A 387 -58.18 20.03 2.40
CA ALA A 387 -58.04 20.84 1.15
C ALA A 387 -59.30 21.76 1.10
N PRO A 388 -59.46 22.64 0.09
CA PRO A 388 -58.62 23.21 -0.99
C PRO A 388 -58.77 24.74 -1.12
N GLY A 389 -58.04 25.36 -2.09
CA GLY A 389 -58.31 26.77 -2.53
C GLY A 389 -57.25 27.23 -3.56
N VAL A 390 -57.46 27.09 -4.74
CA VAL A 390 -57.78 27.93 -5.93
C VAL A 390 -57.31 29.40 -5.83
N GLY A 391 -56.57 29.87 -6.85
CA GLY A 391 -56.54 31.27 -7.27
C GLY A 391 -55.19 31.78 -7.74
N GLN A 392 -54.98 31.78 -9.04
CA GLN A 392 -54.54 32.81 -10.00
C GLN A 392 -53.84 34.08 -9.44
N ALA A 393 -52.65 34.34 -9.86
CA ALA A 393 -52.21 35.44 -10.74
C ALA A 393 -50.75 35.18 -11.12
#